data_12ec5b3a87b2f5520a2203821a96491c
#
_entry.id   12ec5b3a87b2f5520a2203821a96491c
#
_cell.length_a   1.000
_cell.length_b   1.000
_cell.length_c   1.000
_cell.angle_alpha   90.00
_cell.angle_beta   90.00
_cell.angle_gamma   90.00
#
_symmetry.space_group_name_H-M   'P 1'
#
loop_
_entity.id
_entity.type
_entity.pdbx_description
1 polymer ?
#
loop_
_entity_poly.entity_id
_entity_poly.type
_entity_poly.pdbx_seq_one_letter_code
_entity_poly.pdbx_strand_id
1 'polypeptide(L)'
;MKAVRLSVLLVMCCALIPLSGQQAAVTVTHGPILGRLGSSEIGVWVRTSRPGTFRVRYGLDPQRLDGVSAPGTTEIDHDNTGWVLVRGLTPGTKYYYQVVAGDAAPPVKPDGSFLTLPVADAYRNAQHNPKGLFNFRFEFGTGNNQRPAGEGPWPPAFKTMLDRLQDKIYFSIQNGDFIYEEKRDYRVPEWLSQVGLPADRAPRIVNLAPGIVGVWENYKLYLERGKALAAWHRNVPAFFTFDDHEILDNVDGTSAVGRRNRRAVFRDIGAEAWYDYVGWSNPIPPGTIRFGQAQLKAGSDLLTDPQADFSKLESDFRDPGELHVNWGGVAAGVPERELDALPGVEGDPNANVYQIVERIDAHRLRVRPAAKADGVATYSIARKSYHDQRVGNAHLFYLDTRSYRGLSDTSHANRPDLTMLGATQKAWLMDRMKKSDAEFFFVISQVTFMIPHVGGTPTAGASEREAGAAPTHDEAWTGFVTEREELIKFWESLGKHVFVLTGDVHNSFSVKVTDRIWELASGPHNSRNHRADAEGNPPPNGTFDSSGRTCEIRWSSYFLPDVPAELVRQPIYTVIQVNNVFDNRLYAEVPRWVAFPHPQVVVQFYDGFTGDMLYAESILVNR
;
A
#
# COMPACT_ATOMS: atom_id res chain seq x y z
N MET A 1 75.93 3.47 -64.09
CA MET A 1 74.74 4.30 -63.72
C MET A 1 73.90 3.47 -62.76
N LYS A 2 74.00 3.78 -61.48
CA LYS A 2 73.30 3.06 -60.42
C LYS A 2 71.99 3.86 -60.08
N ALA A 3 70.86 3.23 -60.22
CA ALA A 3 69.56 3.81 -59.84
C ALA A 3 69.32 3.59 -58.34
N VAL A 4 69.09 4.68 -57.61
CA VAL A 4 68.78 4.67 -56.18
C VAL A 4 67.21 4.62 -56.11
N ARG A 5 66.67 3.57 -55.48
CA ARG A 5 65.26 3.48 -55.15
C ARG A 5 65.05 4.13 -53.76
N LEU A 6 64.21 5.18 -53.72
CA LEU A 6 63.79 5.83 -52.51
C LEU A 6 62.46 5.15 -52.08
N SER A 7 62.46 4.44 -50.94
CA SER A 7 61.27 3.88 -50.32
C SER A 7 60.69 4.89 -49.34
N VAL A 8 59.50 5.42 -49.64
CA VAL A 8 58.73 6.28 -48.72
C VAL A 8 57.93 5.39 -47.80
N LEU A 9 58.26 5.42 -46.50
CA LEU A 9 57.51 4.74 -45.44
C LEU A 9 56.34 5.66 -45.02
N LEU A 10 55.09 5.28 -45.36
CA LEU A 10 53.89 5.98 -44.93
C LEU A 10 53.55 5.50 -43.51
N VAL A 11 53.83 6.29 -42.49
CA VAL A 11 53.42 6.05 -41.11
C VAL A 11 51.95 6.49 -41.01
N MET A 12 51.03 5.52 -40.97
CA MET A 12 49.60 5.75 -40.73
C MET A 12 49.41 5.90 -39.22
N CYS A 13 49.36 7.13 -38.71
CA CYS A 13 48.94 7.43 -37.36
C CYS A 13 47.42 7.15 -37.26
N CYS A 14 47.05 5.96 -36.75
CA CYS A 14 45.68 5.72 -36.26
C CYS A 14 45.46 6.53 -34.99
N ALA A 15 44.85 7.69 -35.11
CA ALA A 15 44.30 8.39 -33.97
C ALA A 15 43.14 7.53 -33.41
N LEU A 16 43.39 6.87 -32.29
CA LEU A 16 42.34 6.29 -31.43
C LEU A 16 41.51 7.46 -30.87
N ILE A 17 40.41 7.79 -31.54
CA ILE A 17 39.37 8.63 -30.97
C ILE A 17 38.73 7.76 -29.87
N PRO A 18 38.83 8.15 -28.58
CA PRO A 18 38.06 7.48 -27.56
C PRO A 18 36.57 7.75 -27.93
N LEU A 19 35.84 6.73 -28.33
CA LEU A 19 34.37 6.74 -28.25
C LEU A 19 34.04 6.83 -26.77
N SER A 20 34.01 8.05 -26.23
CA SER A 20 33.26 8.33 -25.03
C SER A 20 31.79 8.11 -25.40
N GLY A 21 31.28 6.93 -25.16
CA GLY A 21 29.87 6.65 -25.25
C GLY A 21 29.16 7.63 -24.31
N GLN A 22 28.58 8.67 -24.89
CA GLN A 22 27.82 9.66 -24.15
C GLN A 22 26.65 8.89 -23.53
N GLN A 23 26.77 8.60 -22.24
CA GLN A 23 25.78 7.85 -21.50
C GLN A 23 24.45 8.63 -21.63
N ALA A 24 23.41 8.01 -22.15
CA ALA A 24 22.12 8.67 -22.37
C ALA A 24 21.65 9.42 -21.11
N ALA A 25 21.03 10.56 -21.23
CA ALA A 25 20.59 11.36 -20.10
C ALA A 25 19.58 10.57 -19.21
N VAL A 26 19.66 10.77 -17.90
CA VAL A 26 18.66 10.24 -16.96
C VAL A 26 17.37 11.02 -17.15
N THR A 27 16.25 10.31 -17.36
CA THR A 27 14.94 10.93 -17.55
C THR A 27 13.91 10.27 -16.62
N VAL A 28 12.91 11.03 -16.18
CA VAL A 28 11.77 10.50 -15.42
C VAL A 28 10.88 9.71 -16.37
N THR A 29 10.59 8.46 -16.03
CA THR A 29 9.72 7.56 -16.82
C THR A 29 8.32 7.46 -16.23
N HIS A 30 8.21 7.38 -14.89
CA HIS A 30 6.94 7.27 -14.15
C HIS A 30 6.95 8.23 -12.96
N GLY A 31 5.75 8.64 -12.54
CA GLY A 31 5.54 9.64 -11.50
C GLY A 31 5.46 11.08 -12.05
N PRO A 32 5.73 12.09 -11.23
CA PRO A 32 5.94 11.98 -9.78
C PRO A 32 4.70 11.50 -9.01
N ILE A 33 4.94 10.88 -7.85
CA ILE A 33 3.92 10.56 -6.84
C ILE A 33 4.24 11.34 -5.58
N LEU A 34 3.24 11.91 -4.93
CA LEU A 34 3.36 12.64 -3.67
C LEU A 34 2.99 11.77 -2.49
N GLY A 35 3.76 11.85 -1.41
CA GLY A 35 3.51 11.11 -0.17
C GLY A 35 4.19 11.75 1.03
N ARG A 36 4.25 11.08 2.19
CA ARG A 36 4.89 11.60 3.42
C ARG A 36 4.48 13.03 3.77
N LEU A 37 3.20 13.34 3.59
CA LEU A 37 2.68 14.67 3.84
C LEU A 37 2.78 15.04 5.32
N GLY A 38 3.46 16.15 5.59
CA GLY A 38 3.54 16.81 6.89
C GLY A 38 3.09 18.27 6.81
N SER A 39 3.25 18.97 7.92
CA SER A 39 3.01 20.42 7.96
C SER A 39 4.15 21.22 7.33
N SER A 40 5.37 20.68 7.33
CA SER A 40 6.58 21.36 6.83
C SER A 40 7.42 20.53 5.85
N GLU A 41 6.88 19.40 5.41
CA GLU A 41 7.58 18.51 4.49
C GLU A 41 6.62 17.72 3.60
N ILE A 42 7.15 17.21 2.48
CA ILE A 42 6.47 16.29 1.56
C ILE A 42 7.49 15.37 0.88
N GLY A 43 7.13 14.13 0.66
CA GLY A 43 7.88 13.19 -0.16
C GLY A 43 7.48 13.29 -1.64
N VAL A 44 8.47 13.17 -2.52
CA VAL A 44 8.27 13.10 -3.98
C VAL A 44 9.03 11.91 -4.52
N TRP A 45 8.32 10.99 -5.16
CA TRP A 45 8.86 9.78 -5.77
C TRP A 45 8.86 9.87 -7.29
N VAL A 46 9.85 9.23 -7.88
CA VAL A 46 9.94 9.01 -9.33
C VAL A 46 10.55 7.66 -9.65
N ARG A 47 10.31 7.17 -10.85
CA ARG A 47 11.10 6.15 -11.54
C ARG A 47 11.83 6.80 -12.71
N THR A 48 13.09 6.44 -12.90
CA THR A 48 13.92 6.98 -13.98
C THR A 48 14.29 5.91 -15.01
N SER A 49 14.77 6.34 -16.16
CA SER A 49 15.17 5.44 -17.26
C SER A 49 16.36 4.53 -16.91
N ARG A 50 17.16 4.92 -15.92
CA ARG A 50 18.32 4.20 -15.37
C ARG A 50 18.68 4.80 -14.01
N PRO A 51 19.51 4.13 -13.19
CA PRO A 51 19.97 4.70 -11.93
C PRO A 51 20.58 6.09 -12.11
N GLY A 52 20.22 7.01 -11.22
CA GLY A 52 20.70 8.38 -11.28
C GLY A 52 20.19 9.25 -10.16
N THR A 53 20.45 10.53 -10.28
CA THR A 53 20.00 11.54 -9.31
C THR A 53 18.86 12.36 -9.87
N PHE A 54 18.04 12.89 -8.97
CA PHE A 54 17.01 13.87 -9.29
C PHE A 54 16.85 14.88 -8.16
N ARG A 55 16.24 16.02 -8.45
CA ARG A 55 15.90 17.07 -7.49
C ARG A 55 14.48 17.56 -7.73
N VAL A 56 13.89 18.16 -6.71
CA VAL A 56 12.58 18.80 -6.79
C VAL A 56 12.77 20.31 -6.66
N ARG A 57 12.39 21.05 -7.68
CA ARG A 57 12.23 22.52 -7.63
C ARG A 57 10.82 22.82 -7.13
N TYR A 58 10.66 23.80 -6.24
CA TYR A 58 9.35 24.13 -5.68
C TYR A 58 9.22 25.62 -5.36
N GLY A 59 7.97 26.10 -5.29
CA GLY A 59 7.68 27.50 -5.00
C GLY A 59 6.19 27.77 -4.82
N LEU A 60 5.86 29.00 -4.46
CA LEU A 60 4.47 29.46 -4.28
C LEU A 60 3.84 29.96 -5.59
N ASP A 61 4.66 30.27 -6.57
CA ASP A 61 4.26 30.75 -7.89
C ASP A 61 4.59 29.67 -8.94
N PRO A 62 3.62 29.23 -9.75
CA PRO A 62 3.85 28.21 -10.77
C PRO A 62 4.87 28.63 -11.85
N GLN A 63 5.14 29.94 -12.01
CA GLN A 63 6.14 30.46 -12.93
C GLN A 63 7.53 30.62 -12.28
N ARG A 64 7.63 30.49 -10.95
CA ARG A 64 8.86 30.68 -10.19
C ARG A 64 9.04 29.66 -9.07
N LEU A 65 9.88 28.66 -9.34
CA LEU A 65 10.21 27.57 -8.41
C LEU A 65 11.63 27.76 -7.86
N ASP A 66 11.78 28.67 -6.88
CA ASP A 66 13.07 29.10 -6.35
C ASP A 66 13.66 28.09 -5.33
N GLY A 67 12.82 27.30 -4.66
CA GLY A 67 13.25 26.26 -3.74
C GLY A 67 13.79 25.05 -4.48
N VAL A 68 14.80 24.38 -3.91
CA VAL A 68 15.38 23.13 -4.46
C VAL A 68 15.61 22.15 -3.33
N SER A 69 15.17 20.90 -3.49
CA SER A 69 15.40 19.81 -2.52
C SER A 69 16.87 19.38 -2.47
N ALA A 70 17.24 18.63 -1.44
CA ALA A 70 18.39 17.74 -1.52
C ALA A 70 18.24 16.78 -2.73
N PRO A 71 19.34 16.21 -3.26
CA PRO A 71 19.23 15.21 -4.31
C PRO A 71 18.61 13.92 -3.77
N GLY A 72 17.71 13.34 -4.56
CA GLY A 72 17.27 11.96 -4.43
C GLY A 72 18.05 11.06 -5.39
N THR A 73 18.11 9.77 -5.11
CA THR A 73 18.72 8.75 -5.97
C THR A 73 17.70 7.72 -6.37
N THR A 74 17.86 7.17 -7.57
CA THR A 74 17.10 6.01 -8.05
C THR A 74 18.05 4.84 -8.24
N GLU A 75 17.63 3.64 -7.85
CA GLU A 75 18.49 2.47 -7.76
C GLU A 75 17.92 1.30 -8.56
N ILE A 76 18.81 0.54 -9.23
CA ILE A 76 18.41 -0.59 -10.06
C ILE A 76 17.81 -1.74 -9.24
N ASP A 77 18.25 -1.92 -8.00
CA ASP A 77 17.74 -2.92 -7.07
C ASP A 77 16.26 -2.68 -6.70
N HIS A 78 15.76 -1.48 -6.97
CA HIS A 78 14.40 -1.02 -6.78
C HIS A 78 13.73 -0.59 -8.10
N ASP A 79 14.03 -1.25 -9.22
CA ASP A 79 13.51 -0.94 -10.57
C ASP A 79 13.71 0.53 -10.99
N ASN A 80 14.84 1.13 -10.65
CA ASN A 80 15.14 2.55 -10.90
C ASN A 80 14.16 3.52 -10.23
N THR A 81 13.55 3.15 -9.12
CA THR A 81 12.73 4.03 -8.31
C THR A 81 13.53 4.74 -7.22
N GLY A 82 12.99 5.84 -6.71
CA GLY A 82 13.56 6.57 -5.59
C GLY A 82 12.67 7.76 -5.20
N TRP A 83 12.90 8.28 -4.00
CA TRP A 83 12.14 9.40 -3.48
C TRP A 83 13.03 10.37 -2.68
N VAL A 84 12.54 11.60 -2.48
CA VAL A 84 13.22 12.64 -1.71
C VAL A 84 12.22 13.42 -0.88
N LEU A 85 12.63 13.88 0.32
CA LEU A 85 11.86 14.82 1.12
C LEU A 85 12.19 16.26 0.74
N VAL A 86 11.18 17.03 0.41
CA VAL A 86 11.20 18.48 0.37
C VAL A 86 10.85 18.98 1.77
N ARG A 87 11.72 19.75 2.40
CA ARG A 87 11.60 20.20 3.79
C ARG A 87 11.61 21.73 3.90
N GLY A 88 11.24 22.25 5.08
CA GLY A 88 11.22 23.67 5.37
C GLY A 88 10.03 24.40 4.73
N LEU A 89 8.97 23.66 4.45
CA LEU A 89 7.74 24.21 3.90
C LEU A 89 6.92 24.95 4.97
N THR A 90 6.15 25.94 4.54
CA THR A 90 5.21 26.67 5.39
C THR A 90 3.93 25.84 5.58
N PRO A 91 3.43 25.67 6.81
CA PRO A 91 2.19 24.96 7.07
C PRO A 91 0.96 25.59 6.40
N GLY A 92 -0.03 24.75 6.02
CA GLY A 92 -1.30 25.18 5.45
C GLY A 92 -1.15 25.95 4.13
N THR A 93 -0.11 25.66 3.36
CA THR A 93 0.30 26.46 2.18
C THR A 93 0.32 25.61 0.92
N LYS A 94 -0.19 26.16 -0.17
CA LYS A 94 -0.12 25.53 -1.49
C LYS A 94 1.23 25.79 -2.14
N TYR A 95 1.86 24.71 -2.64
CA TYR A 95 3.11 24.75 -3.40
C TYR A 95 2.92 24.14 -4.78
N TYR A 96 3.70 24.66 -5.73
CA TYR A 96 3.92 24.07 -7.06
C TYR A 96 5.30 23.46 -7.12
N TYR A 97 5.49 22.41 -7.90
CA TYR A 97 6.78 21.74 -7.97
C TYR A 97 7.08 21.14 -9.35
N GLN A 98 8.35 20.92 -9.61
CA GLN A 98 8.87 20.29 -10.82
C GLN A 98 10.00 19.33 -10.45
N VAL A 99 9.98 18.10 -10.97
CA VAL A 99 11.09 17.16 -10.84
C VAL A 99 12.09 17.38 -11.97
N VAL A 100 13.37 17.39 -11.61
CA VAL A 100 14.49 17.52 -12.54
C VAL A 100 15.43 16.34 -12.36
N ALA A 101 15.57 15.50 -13.38
CA ALA A 101 16.45 14.33 -13.36
C ALA A 101 17.84 14.67 -13.92
N GLY A 102 18.89 14.13 -13.30
CA GLY A 102 20.28 14.37 -13.66
C GLY A 102 20.67 15.84 -13.54
N ASP A 103 21.55 16.28 -14.44
CA ASP A 103 22.06 17.67 -14.52
C ASP A 103 21.24 18.56 -15.45
N ALA A 104 20.02 18.14 -15.82
CA ALA A 104 19.16 18.91 -16.70
C ALA A 104 18.76 20.24 -16.06
N ALA A 105 18.58 21.28 -16.87
CA ALA A 105 18.08 22.59 -16.47
C ALA A 105 16.86 22.97 -17.35
N PRO A 106 15.74 22.22 -17.26
CA PRO A 106 14.58 22.50 -18.10
C PRO A 106 13.93 23.83 -17.72
N PRO A 107 13.18 24.47 -18.63
CA PRO A 107 12.32 25.60 -18.30
C PRO A 107 11.38 25.26 -17.14
N VAL A 108 10.99 26.28 -16.39
CA VAL A 108 10.02 26.10 -15.29
C VAL A 108 8.67 25.71 -15.87
N LYS A 109 8.23 24.52 -15.51
CA LYS A 109 6.92 23.97 -15.83
C LYS A 109 6.52 23.03 -14.71
N PRO A 110 5.58 23.39 -13.83
CA PRO A 110 5.16 22.51 -12.75
C PRO A 110 4.65 21.16 -13.25
N ASP A 111 5.05 20.08 -12.57
CA ASP A 111 4.50 18.73 -12.74
C ASP A 111 3.17 18.59 -12.00
N GLY A 112 3.00 19.37 -10.91
CA GLY A 112 1.81 19.37 -10.06
C GLY A 112 1.87 20.40 -8.95
N SER A 113 0.94 20.26 -8.01
CA SER A 113 0.85 21.10 -6.81
C SER A 113 0.40 20.26 -5.61
N PHE A 114 0.61 20.77 -4.39
CA PHE A 114 0.15 20.14 -3.16
C PHE A 114 -0.13 21.18 -2.08
N LEU A 115 -0.87 20.77 -1.05
CA LEU A 115 -1.19 21.56 0.13
C LEU A 115 -0.56 20.92 1.36
N THR A 116 0.27 21.67 2.11
CA THR A 116 0.84 21.19 3.38
C THR A 116 -0.22 21.16 4.48
N LEU A 117 -0.06 20.26 5.47
CA LEU A 117 -0.96 20.20 6.61
C LEU A 117 -0.87 21.50 7.44
N PRO A 118 -1.99 21.96 8.02
CA PRO A 118 -1.97 23.07 8.98
C PRO A 118 -1.28 22.66 10.30
N VAL A 119 -0.93 23.65 11.10
CA VAL A 119 -0.46 23.48 12.48
C VAL A 119 -1.41 24.16 13.46
N ALA A 120 -1.55 23.58 14.64
CA ALA A 120 -2.47 24.07 15.68
C ALA A 120 -2.22 25.56 16.04
N ASP A 121 -0.97 25.99 16.09
CA ASP A 121 -0.61 27.35 16.52
C ASP A 121 -1.19 28.42 15.58
N ALA A 122 -1.35 28.14 14.28
CA ALA A 122 -1.95 29.06 13.33
C ALA A 122 -3.46 29.31 13.56
N TYR A 123 -4.11 28.43 14.33
CA TYR A 123 -5.55 28.46 14.61
C TYR A 123 -5.85 28.77 16.08
N ARG A 124 -4.83 28.86 16.94
CA ARG A 124 -4.99 28.99 18.39
C ARG A 124 -5.56 30.34 18.76
N ASN A 125 -6.57 30.30 19.61
CA ASN A 125 -7.12 31.45 20.32
C ASN A 125 -7.42 31.02 21.77
N ALA A 126 -6.88 31.73 22.75
CA ALA A 126 -6.96 31.34 24.16
C ALA A 126 -8.40 31.14 24.67
N GLN A 127 -9.36 31.93 24.16
CA GLN A 127 -10.74 31.91 24.64
C GLN A 127 -11.65 30.99 23.78
N HIS A 128 -11.48 30.99 22.45
CA HIS A 128 -12.44 30.37 21.52
C HIS A 128 -11.92 29.13 20.80
N ASN A 129 -10.59 28.93 20.80
CA ASN A 129 -9.94 27.75 20.20
C ASN A 129 -8.61 27.44 20.90
N PRO A 130 -8.60 27.13 22.19
CA PRO A 130 -7.36 26.97 22.96
C PRO A 130 -6.49 25.80 22.51
N LYS A 131 -7.09 24.78 21.89
CA LYS A 131 -6.36 23.64 21.33
C LYS A 131 -5.79 23.89 19.93
N GLY A 132 -6.15 25.01 19.27
CA GLY A 132 -5.74 25.29 17.90
C GLY A 132 -6.33 24.30 16.89
N LEU A 133 -7.58 23.90 17.09
CA LEU A 133 -8.27 22.99 16.19
C LEU A 133 -8.48 23.61 14.83
N PHE A 134 -8.43 22.79 13.77
CA PHE A 134 -8.68 23.20 12.41
C PHE A 134 -9.52 22.15 11.67
N ASN A 135 -10.20 22.55 10.62
CA ASN A 135 -10.95 21.66 9.74
C ASN A 135 -9.99 21.00 8.76
N PHE A 136 -10.23 19.71 8.44
CA PHE A 136 -9.47 19.03 7.41
C PHE A 136 -10.35 18.04 6.64
N ARG A 137 -9.89 17.70 5.45
CA ARG A 137 -10.55 16.78 4.54
C ARG A 137 -9.55 15.84 3.91
N PHE A 138 -9.96 14.60 3.73
CA PHE A 138 -9.21 13.63 2.94
C PHE A 138 -10.17 12.72 2.17
N GLU A 139 -9.66 12.10 1.13
CA GLU A 139 -10.36 11.09 0.36
C GLU A 139 -9.84 9.71 0.75
N PHE A 140 -10.69 8.67 0.69
CA PHE A 140 -10.24 7.29 0.76
C PHE A 140 -11.06 6.38 -0.15
N GLY A 141 -10.42 5.30 -0.61
CA GLY A 141 -11.03 4.26 -1.42
C GLY A 141 -10.05 3.15 -1.79
N THR A 142 -10.54 2.16 -2.50
CA THR A 142 -9.83 0.93 -2.91
C THR A 142 -10.26 0.49 -4.30
N GLY A 143 -9.69 -0.62 -4.81
CA GLY A 143 -10.17 -1.31 -6.00
C GLY A 143 -9.94 -0.54 -7.30
N ASN A 144 -8.70 -0.45 -7.76
CA ASN A 144 -8.32 0.29 -8.98
C ASN A 144 -8.21 -0.60 -10.23
N ASN A 145 -8.93 -1.71 -10.31
CA ASN A 145 -8.84 -2.61 -11.46
C ASN A 145 -9.08 -1.86 -12.76
N GLN A 146 -8.07 -1.80 -13.61
CA GLN A 146 -8.12 -1.08 -14.88
C GLN A 146 -8.56 -1.96 -16.08
N ARG A 147 -9.13 -3.12 -15.84
CA ARG A 147 -9.71 -3.98 -16.89
C ARG A 147 -11.24 -3.85 -16.94
N PRO A 148 -11.86 -3.73 -18.12
CA PRO A 148 -11.20 -3.34 -19.36
C PRO A 148 -10.76 -1.87 -19.30
N ALA A 149 -9.68 -1.53 -20.00
CA ALA A 149 -9.27 -0.14 -20.14
C ALA A 149 -10.34 0.64 -20.94
N GLY A 150 -10.65 1.84 -20.48
CA GLY A 150 -11.54 2.77 -21.18
C GLY A 150 -10.79 3.76 -22.05
N GLU A 151 -11.52 4.52 -22.87
CA GLU A 151 -10.99 5.65 -23.61
C GLU A 151 -10.95 6.94 -22.76
N GLY A 152 -10.06 7.86 -23.13
CA GLY A 152 -9.95 9.17 -22.47
C GLY A 152 -9.13 9.19 -21.20
N PRO A 153 -9.39 10.13 -20.27
CA PRO A 153 -8.68 10.27 -18.99
C PRO A 153 -9.14 9.20 -17.99
N TRP A 154 -8.64 8.02 -18.16
CA TRP A 154 -8.95 6.81 -17.41
C TRP A 154 -8.14 6.69 -16.12
N PRO A 155 -8.60 6.13 -14.99
CA PRO A 155 -9.98 5.73 -14.67
C PRO A 155 -10.91 6.93 -14.34
N PRO A 156 -12.23 6.81 -14.56
CA PRO A 156 -13.16 7.94 -14.47
C PRO A 156 -13.28 8.54 -13.06
N ALA A 157 -13.25 7.74 -12.00
CA ALA A 157 -13.31 8.24 -10.63
C ALA A 157 -12.15 9.22 -10.33
N PHE A 158 -10.93 8.90 -10.77
CA PHE A 158 -9.77 9.78 -10.58
C PHE A 158 -9.89 11.08 -11.38
N LYS A 159 -10.50 11.03 -12.58
CA LYS A 159 -10.80 12.26 -13.34
C LYS A 159 -11.77 13.16 -12.58
N THR A 160 -12.85 12.57 -12.06
CA THR A 160 -13.88 13.28 -11.31
C THR A 160 -13.32 13.84 -10.00
N MET A 161 -12.48 13.08 -9.29
CA MET A 161 -11.78 13.55 -8.09
C MET A 161 -10.85 14.72 -8.39
N LEU A 162 -10.07 14.68 -9.48
CA LEU A 162 -9.21 15.79 -9.92
C LEU A 162 -10.02 17.06 -10.11
N ASP A 163 -11.12 16.98 -10.85
CA ASP A 163 -11.94 18.14 -11.19
C ASP A 163 -12.63 18.75 -9.95
N ARG A 164 -12.95 17.93 -8.95
CA ARG A 164 -13.76 18.37 -7.82
C ARG A 164 -13.00 18.57 -6.51
N LEU A 165 -11.91 17.83 -6.27
CA LEU A 165 -11.27 17.71 -4.96
C LEU A 165 -9.82 18.20 -4.90
N GLN A 166 -9.09 18.26 -6.01
CA GLN A 166 -7.63 18.48 -6.04
C GLN A 166 -7.14 19.55 -5.06
N ASP A 167 -7.75 20.71 -5.00
CA ASP A 167 -7.34 21.82 -4.13
C ASP A 167 -8.17 21.94 -2.83
N LYS A 168 -9.01 20.94 -2.52
CA LYS A 168 -9.97 20.99 -1.41
C LYS A 168 -9.73 19.96 -0.33
N ILE A 169 -8.83 19.02 -0.57
CA ILE A 169 -8.41 17.99 0.38
C ILE A 169 -6.90 18.05 0.61
N TYR A 170 -6.44 17.52 1.73
CA TYR A 170 -5.02 17.51 2.05
C TYR A 170 -4.31 16.28 1.52
N PHE A 171 -4.95 15.11 1.58
CA PHE A 171 -4.38 13.84 1.17
C PHE A 171 -5.47 12.84 0.77
N SER A 172 -5.06 11.75 0.16
CA SER A 172 -5.89 10.57 -0.07
C SER A 172 -5.33 9.34 0.64
N ILE A 173 -6.17 8.34 0.88
CA ILE A 173 -5.79 7.02 1.38
C ILE A 173 -6.20 6.01 0.32
N GLN A 174 -5.20 5.33 -0.25
CA GLN A 174 -5.40 4.22 -1.17
C GLN A 174 -5.34 2.93 -0.35
N ASN A 175 -6.53 2.38 -0.06
CA ASN A 175 -6.71 1.32 0.93
C ASN A 175 -6.61 -0.08 0.30
N GLY A 176 -5.47 -0.37 -0.33
CA GLY A 176 -5.23 -1.63 -1.03
C GLY A 176 -5.80 -1.67 -2.44
N ASP A 177 -5.50 -2.75 -3.16
CA ASP A 177 -5.94 -2.98 -4.54
C ASP A 177 -5.59 -1.85 -5.50
N PHE A 178 -4.40 -1.30 -5.34
CA PHE A 178 -3.90 -0.28 -6.25
C PHE A 178 -3.56 -0.86 -7.62
N ILE A 179 -3.10 -2.11 -7.67
CA ILE A 179 -2.79 -2.88 -8.88
C ILE A 179 -3.52 -4.23 -8.86
N TYR A 180 -3.60 -4.88 -10.03
CA TYR A 180 -4.07 -6.26 -10.21
C TYR A 180 -3.06 -7.04 -11.05
N GLU A 181 -3.09 -8.38 -11.05
CA GLU A 181 -1.99 -9.28 -11.46
C GLU A 181 -1.78 -9.42 -12.96
N GLU A 182 -2.04 -8.40 -13.77
CA GLU A 182 -2.01 -8.47 -15.24
C GLU A 182 -0.65 -8.78 -15.85
N LYS A 183 0.43 -8.64 -15.09
CA LYS A 183 1.82 -8.79 -15.55
C LYS A 183 2.65 -9.77 -14.73
N ARG A 184 2.01 -10.65 -13.96
CA ARG A 184 2.75 -11.68 -13.19
C ARG A 184 3.51 -12.67 -14.08
N ASP A 185 3.14 -12.79 -15.36
CA ASP A 185 3.83 -13.57 -16.39
C ASP A 185 5.06 -12.87 -17.00
N TYR A 186 5.33 -11.61 -16.64
CA TYR A 186 6.51 -10.87 -17.12
C TYR A 186 7.80 -11.48 -16.60
N ARG A 187 8.79 -11.67 -17.50
CA ARG A 187 9.99 -12.47 -17.20
C ARG A 187 11.23 -11.61 -17.00
N VAL A 188 12.19 -12.14 -16.25
CA VAL A 188 13.48 -11.48 -15.97
C VAL A 188 14.22 -11.07 -17.25
N PRO A 189 14.33 -11.89 -18.34
CA PRO A 189 15.00 -11.45 -19.55
C PRO A 189 14.34 -10.23 -20.22
N GLU A 190 13.03 -10.13 -20.13
CA GLU A 190 12.26 -8.99 -20.65
C GLU A 190 12.57 -7.72 -19.86
N TRP A 191 12.58 -7.83 -18.51
CA TRP A 191 12.96 -6.74 -17.63
C TRP A 191 14.39 -6.28 -17.82
N LEU A 192 15.36 -7.22 -17.91
CA LEU A 192 16.77 -6.90 -18.18
C LEU A 192 16.95 -6.14 -19.49
N SER A 193 16.22 -6.55 -20.53
CA SER A 193 16.19 -5.83 -21.82
C SER A 193 15.63 -4.43 -21.66
N GLN A 194 14.56 -4.25 -20.90
CA GLN A 194 13.92 -2.95 -20.64
C GLN A 194 14.85 -1.97 -19.91
N VAL A 195 15.63 -2.46 -18.94
CA VAL A 195 16.57 -1.61 -18.17
C VAL A 195 17.99 -1.56 -18.79
N GLY A 196 18.22 -2.29 -19.88
CA GLY A 196 19.50 -2.29 -20.62
C GLY A 196 20.62 -3.00 -19.89
N LEU A 197 20.34 -4.05 -19.13
CA LEU A 197 21.33 -4.83 -18.39
C LEU A 197 21.56 -6.22 -19.03
N PRO A 198 22.82 -6.69 -19.08
CA PRO A 198 23.11 -8.07 -19.42
C PRO A 198 22.76 -8.99 -18.22
N ALA A 199 22.50 -10.28 -18.52
CA ALA A 199 21.99 -11.25 -17.55
C ALA A 199 22.93 -11.46 -16.34
N ASP A 200 24.25 -11.37 -16.55
CA ASP A 200 25.27 -11.52 -15.52
C ASP A 200 25.36 -10.30 -14.57
N ARG A 201 24.62 -9.24 -14.85
CA ARG A 201 24.51 -8.03 -14.03
C ARG A 201 23.11 -7.82 -13.43
N ALA A 202 22.28 -8.86 -13.42
CA ALA A 202 21.00 -8.81 -12.75
C ALA A 202 21.19 -8.46 -11.25
N PRO A 203 20.40 -7.55 -10.68
CA PRO A 203 20.45 -7.23 -9.26
C PRO A 203 20.23 -8.45 -8.38
N ARG A 204 20.79 -8.43 -7.17
CA ARG A 204 20.66 -9.56 -6.24
C ARG A 204 19.20 -9.92 -5.95
N ILE A 205 18.35 -8.91 -5.77
CA ILE A 205 16.90 -9.11 -5.51
C ILE A 205 16.23 -9.88 -6.66
N VAL A 206 16.54 -9.56 -7.92
CA VAL A 206 15.98 -10.24 -9.09
C VAL A 206 16.44 -11.69 -9.17
N ASN A 207 17.66 -12.00 -8.72
CA ASN A 207 18.18 -13.37 -8.65
C ASN A 207 17.53 -14.19 -7.51
N LEU A 208 17.20 -13.56 -6.39
CA LEU A 208 16.59 -14.22 -5.22
C LEU A 208 15.07 -14.30 -5.31
N ALA A 209 14.43 -13.30 -5.90
CA ALA A 209 12.97 -13.14 -5.98
C ALA A 209 12.55 -12.73 -7.39
N PRO A 210 12.80 -13.56 -8.43
CA PRO A 210 12.59 -13.16 -9.83
C PRO A 210 11.14 -12.79 -10.16
N GLY A 211 10.16 -13.25 -9.41
CA GLY A 211 8.75 -12.85 -9.56
C GLY A 211 8.48 -11.35 -9.33
N ILE A 212 9.41 -10.63 -8.67
CA ILE A 212 9.27 -9.20 -8.39
C ILE A 212 9.17 -8.35 -9.67
N VAL A 213 9.83 -8.76 -10.77
CA VAL A 213 9.79 -8.01 -12.03
C VAL A 213 8.38 -7.93 -12.62
N GLY A 214 7.56 -8.97 -12.41
CA GLY A 214 6.15 -8.96 -12.80
C GLY A 214 5.30 -8.00 -11.97
N VAL A 215 5.61 -7.86 -10.69
CA VAL A 215 4.93 -6.90 -9.81
C VAL A 215 5.33 -5.46 -10.17
N TRP A 216 6.62 -5.20 -10.39
CA TRP A 216 7.09 -3.90 -10.88
C TRP A 216 6.45 -3.51 -12.22
N GLU A 217 6.32 -4.46 -13.14
CA GLU A 217 5.68 -4.22 -14.44
C GLU A 217 4.18 -3.90 -14.28
N ASN A 218 3.49 -4.50 -13.31
CA ASN A 218 2.11 -4.14 -12.99
C ASN A 218 1.98 -2.68 -12.55
N TYR A 219 2.85 -2.19 -11.65
CA TYR A 219 2.84 -0.79 -11.23
C TYR A 219 3.08 0.17 -12.40
N LYS A 220 4.05 -0.15 -13.27
CA LYS A 220 4.31 0.65 -14.48
C LYS A 220 3.09 0.71 -15.38
N LEU A 221 2.50 -0.45 -15.69
CA LEU A 221 1.28 -0.54 -16.50
C LEU A 221 0.15 0.34 -15.94
N TYR A 222 -0.09 0.29 -14.63
CA TYR A 222 -1.18 1.04 -14.00
C TYR A 222 -0.94 2.55 -14.03
N LEU A 223 0.29 2.99 -13.84
CA LEU A 223 0.67 4.41 -13.95
C LEU A 223 0.66 4.92 -15.41
N GLU A 224 0.98 4.06 -16.37
CA GLU A 224 0.97 4.40 -17.81
C GLU A 224 -0.44 4.46 -18.39
N ARG A 225 -1.25 3.45 -18.12
CA ARG A 225 -2.62 3.33 -18.59
C ARG A 225 -3.57 4.27 -17.84
N GLY A 226 -3.41 4.37 -16.54
CA GLY A 226 -4.22 5.19 -15.66
C GLY A 226 -3.83 6.67 -15.69
N LYS A 227 -4.08 7.39 -16.79
CA LYS A 227 -3.67 8.80 -16.91
C LYS A 227 -4.27 9.71 -15.85
N ALA A 228 -5.55 9.52 -15.51
CA ALA A 228 -6.22 10.29 -14.46
C ALA A 228 -5.68 9.92 -13.07
N LEU A 229 -5.42 8.63 -12.81
CA LEU A 229 -4.78 8.15 -11.59
C LEU A 229 -3.38 8.76 -11.42
N ALA A 230 -2.54 8.70 -12.46
CA ALA A 230 -1.22 9.29 -12.42
C ALA A 230 -1.27 10.83 -12.20
N ALA A 231 -2.24 11.51 -12.82
CA ALA A 231 -2.45 12.95 -12.61
C ALA A 231 -2.93 13.26 -11.19
N TRP A 232 -3.78 12.42 -10.60
CA TRP A 232 -4.21 12.54 -9.20
C TRP A 232 -3.02 12.52 -8.26
N HIS A 233 -2.15 11.51 -8.36
CA HIS A 233 -1.01 11.35 -7.47
C HIS A 233 0.10 12.39 -7.67
N ARG A 234 0.10 13.15 -8.79
CA ARG A 234 0.95 14.34 -8.96
C ARG A 234 0.45 15.55 -8.18
N ASN A 235 -0.82 15.58 -7.80
CA ASN A 235 -1.48 16.76 -7.24
C ASN A 235 -2.04 16.55 -5.84
N VAL A 236 -2.21 15.30 -5.41
CA VAL A 236 -2.74 14.95 -4.09
C VAL A 236 -1.81 13.93 -3.44
N PRO A 237 -1.19 14.29 -2.31
CA PRO A 237 -0.38 13.34 -1.54
C PRO A 237 -1.22 12.15 -1.10
N ALA A 238 -0.65 10.95 -1.16
CA ALA A 238 -1.36 9.74 -0.78
C ALA A 238 -0.59 8.93 0.27
N PHE A 239 -1.35 8.23 1.12
CA PHE A 239 -0.89 7.14 1.96
C PHE A 239 -1.48 5.85 1.41
N PHE A 240 -0.68 4.80 1.37
CA PHE A 240 -1.07 3.54 0.76
C PHE A 240 -1.04 2.42 1.79
N THR A 241 -2.00 1.54 1.72
CA THR A 241 -1.89 0.19 2.29
C THR A 241 -1.78 -0.81 1.15
N PHE A 242 -1.48 -2.05 1.44
CA PHE A 242 -1.60 -3.13 0.44
C PHE A 242 -2.67 -4.12 0.90
N ASP A 243 -3.34 -4.72 -0.07
CA ASP A 243 -4.27 -5.79 0.15
C ASP A 243 -3.79 -7.06 -0.59
N ASP A 244 -4.68 -7.96 -0.98
CA ASP A 244 -4.26 -9.21 -1.62
C ASP A 244 -3.70 -9.00 -3.03
N HIS A 245 -4.28 -8.14 -3.84
CA HIS A 245 -3.84 -7.93 -5.22
C HIS A 245 -2.45 -7.32 -5.38
N GLU A 246 -1.91 -6.62 -4.38
CA GLU A 246 -0.48 -6.26 -4.36
C GLU A 246 0.40 -7.48 -4.18
N ILE A 247 -0.12 -8.53 -3.55
CA ILE A 247 0.54 -9.83 -3.34
C ILE A 247 0.05 -10.81 -4.39
N LEU A 248 -1.03 -11.50 -4.12
CA LEU A 248 -1.77 -12.38 -5.02
C LEU A 248 -3.21 -12.52 -4.53
N ASP A 249 -4.16 -12.40 -5.46
CA ASP A 249 -5.62 -12.51 -5.26
C ASP A 249 -6.03 -13.54 -4.20
N ASN A 250 -6.83 -13.13 -3.24
CA ASN A 250 -7.33 -13.95 -2.13
C ASN A 250 -6.22 -14.56 -1.24
N VAL A 251 -5.09 -13.90 -1.04
CA VAL A 251 -4.02 -14.41 -0.16
C VAL A 251 -4.46 -14.48 1.30
N ASP A 252 -4.33 -15.67 1.91
CA ASP A 252 -4.73 -15.92 3.29
C ASP A 252 -3.70 -16.81 4.01
N GLY A 253 -3.63 -16.74 5.35
CA GLY A 253 -2.74 -17.53 6.17
C GLY A 253 -1.25 -17.28 5.93
N THR A 254 -0.87 -16.06 5.63
CA THR A 254 0.52 -15.67 5.39
C THR A 254 1.41 -15.81 6.61
N SER A 255 0.84 -15.87 7.82
CA SER A 255 1.56 -16.17 9.05
C SER A 255 1.23 -17.58 9.62
N ALA A 256 0.46 -18.40 8.91
CA ALA A 256 0.14 -19.74 9.34
C ALA A 256 1.37 -20.66 9.21
N VAL A 257 2.09 -20.87 10.31
CA VAL A 257 3.31 -21.69 10.35
C VAL A 257 3.03 -23.11 9.86
N GLY A 258 3.84 -23.56 8.92
CA GLY A 258 3.66 -24.86 8.27
C GLY A 258 2.88 -24.80 6.96
N ARG A 259 2.29 -23.66 6.61
CA ARG A 259 1.54 -23.49 5.38
C ARG A 259 2.45 -23.52 4.17
N ARG A 260 2.07 -24.33 3.18
CA ARG A 260 2.81 -24.55 1.93
C ARG A 260 2.09 -23.97 0.71
N ASN A 261 1.32 -22.93 0.91
CA ASN A 261 0.61 -22.25 -0.16
C ASN A 261 1.51 -21.23 -0.87
N ARG A 262 1.51 -21.22 -2.21
CA ARG A 262 2.33 -20.29 -3.00
C ARG A 262 1.97 -18.84 -2.78
N ARG A 263 0.69 -18.52 -2.67
CA ARG A 263 0.21 -17.16 -2.44
C ARG A 263 0.77 -16.63 -1.13
N ALA A 264 0.72 -17.44 -0.05
CA ALA A 264 1.24 -17.06 1.25
C ALA A 264 2.74 -16.75 1.23
N VAL A 265 3.56 -17.58 0.57
CA VAL A 265 5.02 -17.37 0.52
C VAL A 265 5.45 -16.29 -0.48
N PHE A 266 4.55 -15.82 -1.34
CA PHE A 266 4.79 -14.69 -2.25
C PHE A 266 4.65 -13.32 -1.56
N ARG A 267 4.11 -13.27 -0.34
CA ARG A 267 3.83 -12.04 0.41
C ARG A 267 4.96 -11.02 0.35
N ASP A 268 6.17 -11.42 0.69
CA ASP A 268 7.30 -10.49 0.80
C ASP A 268 7.76 -9.95 -0.56
N ILE A 269 7.56 -10.72 -1.63
CA ILE A 269 7.86 -10.28 -2.99
C ILE A 269 6.89 -9.16 -3.42
N GLY A 270 5.60 -9.36 -3.17
CA GLY A 270 4.58 -8.33 -3.42
C GLY A 270 4.77 -7.09 -2.56
N ALA A 271 5.02 -7.29 -1.26
CA ALA A 271 5.25 -6.19 -0.33
C ALA A 271 6.51 -5.38 -0.65
N GLU A 272 7.63 -5.99 -1.10
CA GLU A 272 8.83 -5.25 -1.49
C GLU A 272 8.56 -4.37 -2.72
N ALA A 273 7.90 -4.92 -3.75
CA ALA A 273 7.52 -4.12 -4.91
C ALA A 273 6.54 -2.98 -4.53
N TRP A 274 5.64 -3.20 -3.58
CA TRP A 274 4.78 -2.16 -3.03
C TRP A 274 5.61 -1.04 -2.35
N TYR A 275 6.64 -1.38 -1.56
CA TYR A 275 7.54 -0.38 -0.99
C TYR A 275 8.27 0.43 -2.06
N ASP A 276 8.72 -0.20 -3.14
CA ASP A 276 9.44 0.45 -4.23
C ASP A 276 8.58 1.49 -4.94
N TYR A 277 7.27 1.25 -5.08
CA TYR A 277 6.40 2.09 -5.89
C TYR A 277 5.51 3.04 -5.10
N VAL A 278 4.91 2.59 -4.01
CA VAL A 278 3.90 3.39 -3.29
C VAL A 278 4.07 3.37 -1.77
N GLY A 279 4.52 2.28 -1.15
CA GLY A 279 4.63 2.15 0.30
C GLY A 279 5.66 3.09 0.96
N TRP A 280 6.63 3.59 0.20
CA TRP A 280 7.57 4.64 0.61
C TRP A 280 6.84 5.91 1.09
N SER A 281 5.63 6.17 0.61
CA SER A 281 4.79 7.33 0.94
C SER A 281 4.39 7.40 2.41
N ASN A 282 4.41 6.28 3.09
CA ASN A 282 4.01 6.14 4.47
C ASN A 282 5.14 6.52 5.42
N PRO A 283 4.85 7.09 6.61
CA PRO A 283 5.86 7.43 7.61
C PRO A 283 6.37 6.21 8.40
N ILE A 284 6.52 5.06 7.72
CA ILE A 284 7.08 3.85 8.31
C ILE A 284 8.58 4.05 8.54
N PRO A 285 9.14 3.58 9.67
CA PRO A 285 10.58 3.61 9.90
C PRO A 285 11.34 2.92 8.75
N PRO A 286 12.55 3.40 8.42
CA PRO A 286 13.36 2.76 7.40
C PRO A 286 13.66 1.30 7.78
N GLY A 287 13.60 0.43 6.79
CA GLY A 287 13.87 -1.00 6.89
C GLY A 287 13.70 -1.61 5.52
N THR A 288 14.16 -2.83 5.33
CA THR A 288 14.00 -3.58 4.08
C THR A 288 13.52 -4.98 4.38
N ILE A 289 12.70 -5.55 3.50
CA ILE A 289 12.48 -6.99 3.49
C ILE A 289 13.81 -7.66 3.16
N ARG A 290 14.19 -8.67 3.94
CA ARG A 290 15.46 -9.35 3.71
C ARG A 290 15.24 -10.56 2.84
N PHE A 291 15.91 -10.61 1.72
CA PHE A 291 16.00 -11.78 0.86
C PHE A 291 17.38 -12.41 0.98
N GLY A 292 17.42 -13.74 1.06
CA GLY A 292 18.67 -14.49 1.19
C GLY A 292 18.59 -15.91 0.65
N GLN A 293 19.72 -16.61 0.72
CA GLN A 293 19.82 -18.04 0.42
C GLN A 293 20.28 -18.80 1.65
N ALA A 294 19.43 -19.70 2.12
CA ALA A 294 19.71 -20.52 3.28
C ALA A 294 20.14 -21.92 2.91
N GLN A 295 21.13 -22.43 3.64
CA GLN A 295 21.44 -23.86 3.70
C GLN A 295 20.54 -24.51 4.73
N LEU A 296 19.81 -25.54 4.32
CA LEU A 296 18.87 -26.31 5.13
C LEU A 296 19.30 -27.76 5.17
N LYS A 297 19.07 -28.41 6.30
CA LYS A 297 19.36 -29.85 6.51
C LYS A 297 18.11 -30.55 7.01
N ALA A 298 17.78 -31.67 6.39
CA ALA A 298 16.62 -32.47 6.76
C ALA A 298 16.57 -32.78 8.26
N GLY A 299 15.42 -32.55 8.89
CA GLY A 299 15.20 -32.72 10.32
C GLY A 299 15.82 -31.66 11.21
N SER A 300 16.57 -30.68 10.66
CA SER A 300 17.16 -29.57 11.42
C SER A 300 16.20 -28.39 11.51
N ASP A 301 16.17 -27.75 12.67
CA ASP A 301 15.50 -26.49 12.94
C ASP A 301 16.41 -25.26 12.72
N LEU A 302 17.60 -25.47 12.15
CA LEU A 302 18.57 -24.41 11.85
C LEU A 302 18.49 -23.99 10.39
N LEU A 303 18.29 -22.70 10.17
CA LEU A 303 18.47 -22.03 8.90
C LEU A 303 19.82 -21.32 8.95
N THR A 304 20.70 -21.60 7.99
CA THR A 304 22.07 -21.03 7.93
C THR A 304 22.25 -20.25 6.63
N ASP A 305 22.59 -18.96 6.73
CA ASP A 305 23.02 -18.12 5.60
C ASP A 305 24.35 -17.45 5.92
N PRO A 306 25.48 -17.93 5.34
CA PRO A 306 26.80 -17.33 5.57
C PRO A 306 26.94 -15.87 5.09
N GLN A 307 26.05 -15.40 4.22
CA GLN A 307 26.06 -14.02 3.68
C GLN A 307 25.16 -13.08 4.48
N ALA A 308 24.27 -13.61 5.32
CA ALA A 308 23.40 -12.80 6.15
C ALA A 308 24.12 -12.18 7.34
N ASP A 309 23.58 -11.07 7.82
CA ASP A 309 23.90 -10.51 9.13
C ASP A 309 22.59 -10.38 9.92
N PHE A 310 22.20 -11.48 10.58
CA PHE A 310 21.00 -11.52 11.41
C PHE A 310 21.11 -10.71 12.70
N SER A 311 22.33 -10.20 13.06
CA SER A 311 22.48 -9.31 14.21
C SER A 311 21.75 -7.97 14.01
N LYS A 312 21.46 -7.61 12.75
CA LYS A 312 20.73 -6.41 12.34
C LYS A 312 19.22 -6.62 12.19
N LEU A 313 18.71 -7.83 12.44
CA LEU A 313 17.28 -8.04 12.49
C LEU A 313 16.69 -7.33 13.71
N GLU A 314 15.51 -6.73 13.53
CA GLU A 314 14.73 -6.24 14.65
C GLU A 314 14.46 -7.39 15.64
N SER A 315 14.54 -7.11 16.93
CA SER A 315 14.51 -8.15 17.96
C SER A 315 13.13 -8.72 18.26
N ASP A 316 12.10 -8.30 17.54
CA ASP A 316 10.70 -8.63 17.83
C ASP A 316 10.16 -9.70 16.88
N PHE A 317 10.60 -10.95 17.07
CA PHE A 317 10.13 -12.13 16.32
C PHE A 317 8.97 -12.82 17.03
N ARG A 318 7.99 -12.07 17.54
CA ARG A 318 6.89 -12.64 18.32
C ARG A 318 5.77 -13.22 17.49
N ASP A 319 5.60 -12.69 16.28
CA ASP A 319 4.54 -13.14 15.39
C ASP A 319 5.01 -14.35 14.58
N PRO A 320 4.20 -15.42 14.51
CA PRO A 320 4.46 -16.55 13.62
C PRO A 320 4.48 -16.09 12.16
N GLY A 321 5.22 -16.80 11.32
CA GLY A 321 5.19 -16.60 9.88
C GLY A 321 5.92 -15.38 9.36
N GLU A 322 6.88 -14.84 10.11
CA GLU A 322 7.72 -13.72 9.65
C GLU A 322 8.76 -14.13 8.60
N LEU A 323 9.04 -15.42 8.48
CA LEU A 323 10.00 -15.96 7.51
C LEU A 323 9.29 -16.87 6.52
N HIS A 324 9.49 -16.60 5.25
CA HIS A 324 9.03 -17.47 4.18
C HIS A 324 10.24 -18.09 3.48
N VAL A 325 10.26 -19.42 3.39
CA VAL A 325 11.12 -20.11 2.45
C VAL A 325 10.34 -20.24 1.15
N ASN A 326 10.86 -19.65 0.12
CA ASN A 326 10.27 -19.67 -1.19
C ASN A 326 11.23 -20.32 -2.18
N TRP A 327 10.74 -20.65 -3.36
CA TRP A 327 11.51 -21.29 -4.41
C TRP A 327 11.93 -20.29 -5.51
N GLY A 328 12.17 -19.05 -5.08
CA GLY A 328 12.84 -18.03 -5.85
C GLY A 328 12.30 -17.71 -7.24
N GLY A 329 12.15 -18.62 -8.08
CA GLY A 329 11.84 -18.42 -9.49
C GLY A 329 10.41 -18.72 -9.92
N VAL A 330 9.60 -19.20 -9.01
CA VAL A 330 8.35 -19.85 -9.36
C VAL A 330 7.32 -18.95 -10.00
N ALA A 331 7.22 -17.70 -9.55
CA ALA A 331 6.20 -16.80 -10.06
C ALA A 331 6.63 -16.06 -11.33
N ALA A 332 7.93 -16.08 -11.67
CA ALA A 332 8.41 -15.40 -12.87
C ALA A 332 7.96 -16.14 -14.13
N GLY A 333 7.22 -15.45 -14.99
CA GLY A 333 6.73 -15.99 -16.25
C GLY A 333 5.54 -16.94 -16.14
N VAL A 334 4.86 -16.97 -15.00
CA VAL A 334 3.67 -17.81 -14.79
C VAL A 334 2.43 -16.94 -14.76
N PRO A 335 1.42 -17.22 -15.61
CA PRO A 335 0.14 -16.55 -15.55
C PRO A 335 -0.54 -16.74 -14.18
N GLU A 336 -1.21 -15.70 -13.67
CA GLU A 336 -1.98 -15.73 -12.44
C GLU A 336 -2.87 -16.97 -12.29
N ARG A 337 -3.68 -17.26 -13.32
CA ARG A 337 -4.58 -18.42 -13.36
C ARG A 337 -3.90 -19.78 -13.23
N GLU A 338 -2.59 -19.84 -13.43
CA GLU A 338 -1.79 -21.07 -13.38
C GLU A 338 -0.97 -21.17 -12.08
N LEU A 339 -0.96 -20.14 -11.23
CA LEU A 339 -0.19 -20.13 -9.98
C LEU A 339 -0.62 -21.25 -9.03
N ASP A 340 -1.91 -21.58 -8.97
CA ASP A 340 -2.43 -22.66 -8.13
C ASP A 340 -2.17 -24.05 -8.73
N ALA A 341 -2.03 -24.13 -10.06
CA ALA A 341 -1.80 -25.40 -10.77
C ALA A 341 -0.32 -25.79 -10.86
N LEU A 342 0.60 -24.88 -10.51
CA LEU A 342 2.03 -25.16 -10.66
C LEU A 342 2.51 -26.25 -9.69
N PRO A 343 3.21 -27.27 -10.22
CA PRO A 343 3.97 -28.19 -9.39
C PRO A 343 5.17 -27.45 -8.81
N GLY A 344 5.13 -27.01 -7.59
CA GLY A 344 6.24 -26.24 -7.11
C GLY A 344 6.40 -26.31 -5.62
N VAL A 345 5.30 -26.30 -4.91
CA VAL A 345 5.31 -26.61 -3.47
C VAL A 345 5.67 -28.08 -3.26
N GLU A 346 5.27 -28.94 -4.19
CA GLU A 346 5.63 -30.36 -4.17
C GLU A 346 7.10 -30.59 -4.57
N GLY A 347 7.65 -29.75 -5.45
CA GLY A 347 9.05 -29.83 -5.92
C GLY A 347 10.08 -29.26 -4.95
N ASP A 348 9.68 -28.32 -4.06
CA ASP A 348 10.54 -27.81 -2.99
C ASP A 348 9.96 -28.23 -1.62
N PRO A 349 10.52 -29.27 -1.00
CA PRO A 349 10.02 -29.75 0.29
C PRO A 349 10.16 -28.74 1.42
N ASN A 350 11.03 -27.76 1.29
CA ASN A 350 11.29 -26.72 2.29
C ASN A 350 10.45 -25.45 2.10
N ALA A 351 9.77 -25.29 0.95
CA ALA A 351 8.88 -24.15 0.73
C ALA A 351 7.75 -24.14 1.76
N ASN A 352 7.70 -23.08 2.59
CA ASN A 352 6.83 -23.05 3.76
C ASN A 352 6.80 -21.66 4.40
N VAL A 353 5.79 -21.42 5.21
CA VAL A 353 5.73 -20.34 6.21
C VAL A 353 6.41 -20.83 7.48
N TYR A 354 7.44 -20.12 7.92
CA TYR A 354 8.24 -20.47 9.10
C TYR A 354 8.07 -19.41 10.19
N GLN A 355 8.26 -19.83 11.43
CA GLN A 355 8.47 -18.92 12.56
C GLN A 355 9.95 -18.87 12.90
N ILE A 356 10.49 -17.68 13.11
CA ILE A 356 11.79 -17.47 13.74
C ILE A 356 11.59 -17.67 15.24
N VAL A 357 12.24 -18.68 15.82
CA VAL A 357 12.16 -19.01 17.24
C VAL A 357 13.25 -18.28 18.02
N GLU A 358 14.46 -18.23 17.43
CA GLU A 358 15.64 -17.67 18.08
C GLU A 358 16.68 -17.25 17.04
N ARG A 359 17.36 -16.15 17.32
CA ARG A 359 18.59 -15.78 16.62
C ARG A 359 19.77 -16.40 17.33
N ILE A 360 20.42 -17.39 16.72
CA ILE A 360 21.59 -18.08 17.29
C ILE A 360 22.82 -17.17 17.20
N ASP A 361 23.10 -16.63 16.01
CA ASP A 361 24.21 -15.70 15.74
C ASP A 361 23.96 -14.86 14.48
N ALA A 362 24.99 -14.23 13.95
CA ALA A 362 24.89 -13.38 12.75
C ALA A 362 24.47 -14.14 11.48
N HIS A 363 24.64 -15.45 11.44
CA HIS A 363 24.45 -16.28 10.24
C HIS A 363 23.43 -17.40 10.41
N ARG A 364 22.88 -17.60 11.62
CA ARG A 364 21.99 -18.72 11.93
C ARG A 364 20.76 -18.30 12.70
N LEU A 365 19.64 -18.83 12.26
CA LEU A 365 18.34 -18.73 12.93
C LEU A 365 17.86 -20.12 13.33
N ARG A 366 17.23 -20.23 14.48
CA ARG A 366 16.37 -21.34 14.84
C ARG A 366 14.97 -21.06 14.33
N VAL A 367 14.40 -22.00 13.57
CA VAL A 367 13.11 -21.83 12.93
C VAL A 367 12.21 -23.04 13.19
N ARG A 368 10.90 -22.87 13.00
CA ARG A 368 9.94 -23.98 12.97
C ARG A 368 8.97 -23.80 11.79
N PRO A 369 8.50 -24.88 11.14
CA PRO A 369 8.88 -26.29 11.38
C PRO A 369 10.37 -26.55 11.03
N ALA A 370 10.86 -27.74 11.34
CA ALA A 370 12.18 -28.20 10.87
C ALA A 370 12.17 -28.36 9.34
N ALA A 371 13.34 -28.22 8.72
CA ALA A 371 13.50 -28.44 7.28
C ALA A 371 13.19 -29.90 6.91
N LYS A 372 12.56 -30.11 5.77
CA LYS A 372 12.15 -31.45 5.30
C LYS A 372 13.22 -32.14 4.45
N ALA A 373 14.13 -31.39 3.84
CA ALA A 373 15.17 -31.90 2.95
C ALA A 373 16.47 -31.11 3.08
N ASP A 374 17.59 -31.75 2.70
CA ASP A 374 18.85 -31.06 2.49
C ASP A 374 18.78 -30.20 1.23
N GLY A 375 19.37 -28.99 1.28
CA GLY A 375 19.45 -28.14 0.09
C GLY A 375 19.69 -26.68 0.40
N VAL A 376 19.75 -25.90 -0.67
CA VAL A 376 19.79 -24.43 -0.63
C VAL A 376 18.43 -23.91 -1.10
N ALA A 377 17.81 -23.06 -0.31
CA ALA A 377 16.54 -22.44 -0.64
C ALA A 377 16.63 -20.91 -0.48
N THR A 378 15.87 -20.18 -1.29
CA THR A 378 15.69 -18.76 -1.08
C THR A 378 14.67 -18.51 0.03
N TYR A 379 14.91 -17.48 0.82
CA TYR A 379 14.02 -17.08 1.90
C TYR A 379 13.83 -15.57 1.91
N SER A 380 12.76 -15.15 2.57
CA SER A 380 12.52 -13.75 2.91
C SER A 380 12.14 -13.61 4.38
N ILE A 381 12.46 -12.44 4.96
CA ILE A 381 12.05 -12.04 6.31
C ILE A 381 11.35 -10.70 6.20
N ALA A 382 10.10 -10.66 6.66
CA ALA A 382 9.24 -9.48 6.61
C ALA A 382 9.80 -8.27 7.35
N ARG A 383 9.27 -7.12 7.03
CA ARG A 383 9.42 -5.88 7.79
C ARG A 383 8.04 -5.38 8.23
N LYS A 384 8.05 -4.52 9.24
CA LYS A 384 6.85 -3.84 9.71
C LYS A 384 6.28 -2.93 8.63
N SER A 385 4.99 -3.07 8.32
CA SER A 385 4.23 -2.31 7.33
C SER A 385 3.20 -1.35 7.93
N TYR A 386 2.67 -1.66 9.11
CA TYR A 386 1.67 -0.86 9.81
C TYR A 386 2.28 0.36 10.54
N HIS A 387 1.53 1.44 10.61
CA HIS A 387 1.98 2.71 11.20
C HIS A 387 0.82 3.56 11.69
N ASP A 388 1.13 4.68 12.32
CA ASP A 388 0.16 5.67 12.76
C ASP A 388 0.57 7.10 12.36
N GLN A 389 -0.42 7.98 12.27
CA GLN A 389 -0.23 9.38 11.93
C GLN A 389 -1.24 10.29 12.64
N ARG A 390 -0.79 11.47 13.07
CA ARG A 390 -1.65 12.50 13.65
C ARG A 390 -2.03 13.55 12.62
N VAL A 391 -3.34 13.88 12.57
CA VAL A 391 -3.85 15.03 11.81
C VAL A 391 -4.79 15.81 12.72
N GLY A 392 -4.34 16.95 13.21
CA GLY A 392 -5.11 17.73 14.18
C GLY A 392 -5.48 16.92 15.45
N ASN A 393 -6.77 16.87 15.74
CA ASN A 393 -7.32 16.12 16.88
C ASN A 393 -7.68 14.66 16.55
N ALA A 394 -7.43 14.19 15.34
CA ALA A 394 -7.61 12.80 14.94
C ALA A 394 -6.29 12.02 14.97
N HIS A 395 -6.35 10.71 15.23
CA HIS A 395 -5.23 9.79 15.10
C HIS A 395 -5.61 8.68 14.14
N LEU A 396 -4.83 8.51 13.08
CA LEU A 396 -5.03 7.54 12.02
C LEU A 396 -4.10 6.36 12.28
N PHE A 397 -4.62 5.12 12.20
CA PHE A 397 -3.89 3.87 12.35
C PHE A 397 -4.05 3.06 11.07
N TYR A 398 -2.96 2.84 10.37
CA TYR A 398 -2.91 2.05 9.14
C TYR A 398 -2.51 0.63 9.51
N LEU A 399 -3.43 -0.30 9.35
CA LEU A 399 -3.20 -1.71 9.66
C LEU A 399 -2.56 -2.44 8.48
N ASP A 400 -2.03 -3.60 8.78
CA ASP A 400 -1.65 -4.63 7.81
C ASP A 400 -2.49 -5.87 8.12
N THR A 401 -3.49 -6.11 7.31
CA THR A 401 -4.43 -7.21 7.46
C THR A 401 -4.05 -8.45 6.63
N ARG A 402 -2.91 -8.40 5.93
CA ARG A 402 -2.46 -9.51 5.08
C ARG A 402 -1.22 -10.22 5.60
N SER A 403 -0.21 -9.49 6.13
CA SER A 403 1.08 -10.11 6.47
C SER A 403 1.06 -11.00 7.71
N TYR A 404 0.22 -10.68 8.68
CA TYR A 404 0.25 -11.32 10.01
C TYR A 404 -0.96 -12.21 10.28
N ARG A 405 -1.84 -12.36 9.30
CA ARG A 405 -3.07 -13.12 9.48
C ARG A 405 -2.82 -14.63 9.47
N GLY A 406 -3.49 -15.33 10.39
CA GLY A 406 -3.62 -16.77 10.36
C GLY A 406 -4.47 -17.24 9.18
N LEU A 407 -4.59 -18.54 9.01
CA LEU A 407 -5.52 -19.12 8.05
C LEU A 407 -6.96 -18.97 8.58
N SER A 408 -7.84 -18.36 7.80
CA SER A 408 -9.25 -18.20 8.15
C SER A 408 -9.96 -19.57 8.29
N ASP A 409 -10.88 -19.65 9.24
CA ASP A 409 -11.71 -20.85 9.44
C ASP A 409 -13.17 -20.43 9.63
N THR A 410 -13.89 -20.34 8.52
CA THR A 410 -15.30 -19.91 8.52
C THR A 410 -16.24 -20.82 9.30
N SER A 411 -15.86 -22.10 9.48
CA SER A 411 -16.65 -23.04 10.29
C SER A 411 -16.48 -22.78 11.79
N HIS A 412 -15.38 -22.16 12.20
CA HIS A 412 -15.02 -21.88 13.59
C HIS A 412 -14.40 -20.48 13.74
N ALA A 413 -14.98 -19.47 13.12
CA ALA A 413 -14.47 -18.09 13.10
C ALA A 413 -14.31 -17.46 14.50
N ASN A 414 -14.90 -18.08 15.53
CA ASN A 414 -14.80 -17.66 16.93
C ASN A 414 -13.67 -18.37 17.72
N ARG A 415 -12.80 -19.14 17.06
CA ARG A 415 -11.62 -19.72 17.71
C ARG A 415 -10.71 -18.63 18.24
N PRO A 416 -10.18 -18.79 19.49
CA PRO A 416 -9.36 -17.75 20.12
C PRO A 416 -7.92 -17.68 19.57
N ASP A 417 -7.47 -18.67 18.81
CA ASP A 417 -6.16 -18.71 18.18
C ASP A 417 -6.13 -18.09 16.76
N LEU A 418 -7.29 -17.76 16.21
CA LEU A 418 -7.37 -17.02 14.95
C LEU A 418 -7.03 -15.56 15.16
N THR A 419 -6.15 -15.05 14.32
CA THR A 419 -5.73 -13.64 14.37
C THR A 419 -5.64 -13.04 12.96
N MET A 420 -6.14 -11.82 12.81
CA MET A 420 -5.99 -10.97 11.63
C MET A 420 -4.68 -10.18 11.70
N LEU A 421 -4.36 -9.63 12.88
CA LEU A 421 -3.28 -8.67 13.06
C LEU A 421 -1.97 -9.29 13.58
N GLY A 422 -2.02 -10.52 14.08
CA GLY A 422 -0.92 -11.03 14.90
C GLY A 422 -0.82 -10.36 16.27
N ALA A 423 -0.05 -10.96 17.16
CA ALA A 423 0.05 -10.49 18.54
C ALA A 423 0.75 -9.12 18.66
N THR A 424 1.79 -8.90 17.85
CA THR A 424 2.63 -7.69 17.93
C THR A 424 1.89 -6.46 17.41
N GLN A 425 1.25 -6.55 16.25
CA GLN A 425 0.49 -5.45 15.69
C GLN A 425 -0.74 -5.10 16.56
N LYS A 426 -1.49 -6.12 17.03
CA LYS A 426 -2.61 -5.91 17.93
C LYS A 426 -2.18 -5.19 19.21
N ALA A 427 -1.11 -5.64 19.85
CA ALA A 427 -0.58 -5.00 21.06
C ALA A 427 -0.13 -3.56 20.80
N TRP A 428 0.54 -3.31 19.67
CA TRP A 428 0.93 -1.97 19.25
C TRP A 428 -0.29 -1.05 19.06
N LEU A 429 -1.32 -1.50 18.34
CA LEU A 429 -2.54 -0.74 18.10
C LEU A 429 -3.20 -0.32 19.42
N MET A 430 -3.42 -1.29 20.31
CA MET A 430 -4.07 -1.05 21.59
C MET A 430 -3.25 -0.10 22.49
N ASP A 431 -1.93 -0.27 22.55
CA ASP A 431 -1.04 0.58 23.34
C ASP A 431 -1.01 2.02 22.80
N ARG A 432 -0.88 2.19 21.47
CA ARG A 432 -0.86 3.50 20.83
C ARG A 432 -2.19 4.24 20.98
N MET A 433 -3.32 3.55 20.83
CA MET A 433 -4.65 4.14 21.04
C MET A 433 -4.86 4.56 22.50
N LYS A 434 -4.46 3.71 23.46
CA LYS A 434 -4.55 4.01 24.88
C LYS A 434 -3.73 5.24 25.30
N LYS A 435 -2.55 5.43 24.71
CA LYS A 435 -1.64 6.55 24.99
C LYS A 435 -2.01 7.82 24.21
N SER A 436 -2.90 7.74 23.24
CA SER A 436 -3.24 8.86 22.38
C SER A 436 -4.16 9.87 23.07
N ASP A 437 -3.81 11.15 22.95
CA ASP A 437 -4.63 12.28 23.36
C ASP A 437 -5.65 12.73 22.28
N ALA A 438 -5.71 12.02 21.15
CA ALA A 438 -6.68 12.31 20.09
C ALA A 438 -8.12 12.26 20.62
N GLU A 439 -9.00 13.07 20.05
CA GLU A 439 -10.41 13.09 20.41
C GLU A 439 -11.17 11.91 19.81
N PHE A 440 -10.71 11.40 18.65
CA PHE A 440 -11.25 10.24 17.96
C PHE A 440 -10.20 9.57 17.07
N PHE A 441 -10.53 8.40 16.54
CA PHE A 441 -9.63 7.55 15.78
C PHE A 441 -10.18 7.18 14.42
N PHE A 442 -9.29 7.12 13.41
CA PHE A 442 -9.53 6.41 12.16
C PHE A 442 -8.64 5.16 12.15
N VAL A 443 -9.24 4.00 11.91
CA VAL A 443 -8.54 2.72 11.76
C VAL A 443 -8.70 2.29 10.31
N ILE A 444 -7.61 2.28 9.57
CA ILE A 444 -7.58 1.92 8.15
C ILE A 444 -7.31 0.41 8.08
N SER A 445 -8.32 -0.34 7.66
CA SER A 445 -8.31 -1.79 7.47
C SER A 445 -8.58 -2.09 6.00
N GLN A 446 -7.76 -2.91 5.37
CA GLN A 446 -7.94 -3.23 3.97
C GLN A 446 -9.24 -4.01 3.76
N VAL A 447 -9.53 -4.96 4.64
CA VAL A 447 -10.72 -5.82 4.59
C VAL A 447 -11.85 -5.30 5.46
N THR A 448 -13.08 -5.65 5.12
CA THR A 448 -14.31 -5.23 5.82
C THR A 448 -14.39 -5.76 7.24
N PHE A 449 -15.02 -4.94 8.11
CA PHE A 449 -15.08 -5.23 9.54
C PHE A 449 -16.38 -5.97 9.94
N MET A 450 -17.53 -5.57 9.39
CA MET A 450 -18.82 -6.18 9.68
C MET A 450 -19.42 -6.93 8.49
N ILE A 451 -19.05 -6.57 7.27
CA ILE A 451 -19.57 -7.21 6.06
C ILE A 451 -18.67 -8.40 5.71
N PRO A 452 -19.24 -9.62 5.54
CA PRO A 452 -18.46 -10.78 5.09
C PRO A 452 -17.94 -10.62 3.66
N HIS A 453 -16.82 -11.27 3.36
CA HIS A 453 -16.34 -11.43 1.99
C HIS A 453 -16.10 -12.91 1.69
N VAL A 454 -17.13 -13.58 1.22
CA VAL A 454 -17.18 -15.05 1.05
C VAL A 454 -17.18 -15.49 -0.41
N GLY A 455 -17.12 -14.56 -1.35
CA GLY A 455 -17.26 -14.82 -2.78
C GLY A 455 -15.98 -15.28 -3.49
N GLY A 456 -14.85 -15.31 -2.83
CA GLY A 456 -13.57 -15.71 -3.40
C GLY A 456 -13.47 -17.21 -3.67
N THR A 457 -12.56 -17.59 -4.57
CA THR A 457 -12.19 -18.99 -4.76
C THR A 457 -11.50 -19.48 -3.49
N PRO A 458 -11.88 -20.64 -2.91
CA PRO A 458 -11.19 -21.19 -1.76
C PRO A 458 -9.70 -21.31 -2.06
N THR A 459 -8.86 -20.62 -1.29
CA THR A 459 -7.40 -20.61 -1.48
C THR A 459 -6.71 -21.84 -0.91
N ALA A 460 -7.46 -22.71 -0.19
CA ALA A 460 -6.95 -23.97 0.30
C ALA A 460 -6.71 -24.92 -0.89
N GLY A 461 -5.47 -25.28 -1.14
CA GLY A 461 -5.12 -26.37 -2.03
C GLY A 461 -5.73 -27.71 -1.58
N ALA A 462 -5.77 -28.73 -2.45
CA ALA A 462 -6.32 -30.03 -2.10
C ALA A 462 -5.69 -30.63 -0.84
N SER A 463 -4.36 -30.50 -0.67
CA SER A 463 -3.62 -30.95 0.51
C SER A 463 -3.97 -30.21 1.80
N GLU A 464 -4.33 -28.93 1.70
CA GLU A 464 -4.75 -28.13 2.87
C GLU A 464 -6.19 -28.44 3.27
N ARG A 465 -7.09 -28.75 2.31
CA ARG A 465 -8.45 -29.25 2.59
C ARG A 465 -8.43 -30.62 3.25
N GLU A 466 -7.52 -31.50 2.80
CA GLU A 466 -7.28 -32.78 3.45
C GLU A 466 -6.74 -32.62 4.88
N ALA A 467 -6.00 -31.54 5.15
CA ALA A 467 -5.52 -31.18 6.48
C ALA A 467 -6.58 -30.48 7.35
N GLY A 468 -7.83 -30.36 6.89
CA GLY A 468 -8.94 -29.79 7.64
C GLY A 468 -9.12 -28.27 7.50
N ALA A 469 -8.52 -27.65 6.47
CA ALA A 469 -8.81 -26.25 6.16
C ALA A 469 -10.28 -26.07 5.76
N ALA A 470 -10.86 -24.92 6.13
CA ALA A 470 -12.26 -24.62 5.90
C ALA A 470 -12.61 -24.70 4.41
N PRO A 471 -13.76 -25.29 4.06
CA PRO A 471 -14.19 -25.42 2.68
C PRO A 471 -14.68 -24.10 2.07
N THR A 472 -14.94 -23.11 2.91
CA THR A 472 -15.40 -21.77 2.53
C THR A 472 -14.39 -20.74 2.95
N HIS A 473 -14.29 -19.68 2.16
CA HIS A 473 -13.38 -18.57 2.35
C HIS A 473 -14.13 -17.35 2.91
N ASP A 474 -13.54 -16.63 3.84
CA ASP A 474 -13.99 -15.32 4.28
C ASP A 474 -12.75 -14.46 4.59
N GLU A 475 -12.50 -13.46 3.77
CA GLU A 475 -11.34 -12.60 3.93
C GLU A 475 -11.53 -11.51 4.97
N ALA A 476 -12.79 -11.22 5.30
CA ALA A 476 -13.17 -10.15 6.22
C ALA A 476 -12.90 -10.52 7.69
N TRP A 477 -13.08 -9.54 8.57
CA TRP A 477 -13.02 -9.75 10.02
C TRP A 477 -14.11 -10.70 10.55
N THR A 478 -15.11 -10.98 9.75
CA THR A 478 -16.12 -12.01 10.04
C THR A 478 -15.55 -13.42 10.08
N GLY A 479 -14.38 -13.64 9.48
CA GLY A 479 -13.57 -14.86 9.63
C GLY A 479 -12.70 -14.91 10.91
N PHE A 480 -12.64 -13.81 11.70
CA PHE A 480 -11.78 -13.63 12.89
C PHE A 480 -12.56 -13.02 14.06
N VAL A 481 -13.72 -13.59 14.36
CA VAL A 481 -14.75 -13.00 15.25
C VAL A 481 -14.23 -12.69 16.65
N THR A 482 -13.45 -13.59 17.26
CA THR A 482 -12.93 -13.38 18.62
C THR A 482 -12.04 -12.12 18.70
N GLU A 483 -11.11 -11.95 17.77
CA GLU A 483 -10.22 -10.77 17.77
C GLU A 483 -11.00 -9.50 17.42
N ARG A 484 -11.94 -9.55 16.50
CA ARG A 484 -12.84 -8.43 16.18
C ARG A 484 -13.60 -7.94 17.42
N GLU A 485 -14.24 -8.85 18.16
CA GLU A 485 -15.01 -8.52 19.35
C GLU A 485 -14.12 -8.02 20.50
N GLU A 486 -12.89 -8.52 20.61
CA GLU A 486 -11.88 -8.02 21.55
C GLU A 486 -11.53 -6.55 21.25
N LEU A 487 -11.30 -6.21 19.99
CA LEU A 487 -11.04 -4.84 19.56
C LEU A 487 -12.24 -3.91 19.80
N ILE A 488 -13.45 -4.34 19.46
CA ILE A 488 -14.67 -3.55 19.72
C ILE A 488 -14.79 -3.25 21.22
N LYS A 489 -14.64 -4.26 22.07
CA LYS A 489 -14.70 -4.11 23.52
C LYS A 489 -13.62 -3.15 24.03
N PHE A 490 -12.41 -3.26 23.49
CA PHE A 490 -11.32 -2.35 23.83
C PHE A 490 -11.64 -0.91 23.40
N TRP A 491 -12.09 -0.68 22.17
CA TRP A 491 -12.43 0.66 21.66
C TRP A 491 -13.56 1.31 22.46
N GLU A 492 -14.60 0.55 22.81
CA GLU A 492 -15.68 1.04 23.70
C GLU A 492 -15.13 1.49 25.07
N SER A 493 -14.14 0.75 25.61
CA SER A 493 -13.52 1.08 26.88
C SER A 493 -12.73 2.41 26.87
N LEU A 494 -12.30 2.88 25.67
CA LEU A 494 -11.62 4.16 25.50
C LEU A 494 -12.58 5.36 25.61
N GLY A 495 -13.89 5.15 25.43
CA GLY A 495 -14.90 6.19 25.43
C GLY A 495 -14.80 7.18 24.27
N LYS A 496 -14.05 6.87 23.23
CA LYS A 496 -13.80 7.70 22.04
C LYS A 496 -14.47 7.09 20.80
N HIS A 497 -14.80 7.95 19.83
CA HIS A 497 -15.29 7.45 18.54
C HIS A 497 -14.16 6.80 17.73
N VAL A 498 -14.50 5.69 17.07
CA VAL A 498 -13.61 4.95 16.17
C VAL A 498 -14.31 4.76 14.83
N PHE A 499 -13.66 5.21 13.77
CA PHE A 499 -14.11 5.06 12.40
C PHE A 499 -13.19 4.05 11.71
N VAL A 500 -13.70 2.85 11.41
CA VAL A 500 -12.97 1.83 10.66
C VAL A 500 -13.18 2.09 9.18
N LEU A 501 -12.12 2.47 8.48
CA LEU A 501 -12.14 2.72 7.03
C LEU A 501 -11.74 1.42 6.34
N THR A 502 -12.65 0.83 5.55
CA THR A 502 -12.47 -0.50 4.96
C THR A 502 -12.58 -0.50 3.44
N GLY A 503 -12.10 -1.57 2.80
CA GLY A 503 -12.09 -1.78 1.36
C GLY A 503 -12.38 -3.23 0.99
N ASP A 504 -11.68 -3.79 -0.02
CA ASP A 504 -11.71 -5.17 -0.50
C ASP A 504 -13.04 -5.54 -1.20
N VAL A 505 -14.14 -5.55 -0.47
CA VAL A 505 -15.47 -5.67 -1.08
C VAL A 505 -15.72 -4.49 -2.01
N HIS A 506 -15.97 -4.75 -3.26
CA HIS A 506 -16.15 -3.71 -4.27
C HIS A 506 -17.53 -3.03 -4.19
N ASN A 507 -17.98 -2.74 -2.96
CA ASN A 507 -19.17 -1.95 -2.64
C ASN A 507 -18.87 -0.98 -1.50
N SER A 508 -19.65 0.07 -1.39
CA SER A 508 -19.53 1.05 -0.33
C SER A 508 -20.63 0.87 0.70
N PHE A 509 -20.23 0.96 1.98
CA PHE A 509 -21.16 0.82 3.11
C PHE A 509 -20.90 1.89 4.16
N SER A 510 -21.97 2.40 4.78
CA SER A 510 -21.92 3.10 6.07
C SER A 510 -22.63 2.23 7.11
N VAL A 511 -21.86 1.64 8.03
CA VAL A 511 -22.38 0.72 9.04
C VAL A 511 -22.17 1.29 10.43
N LYS A 512 -23.23 1.45 11.19
CA LYS A 512 -23.19 1.77 12.61
C LYS A 512 -23.01 0.47 13.39
N VAL A 513 -21.81 0.27 13.94
CA VAL A 513 -21.46 -0.92 14.75
C VAL A 513 -21.93 -0.75 16.19
N THR A 514 -21.67 0.43 16.77
CA THR A 514 -22.18 0.87 18.08
C THR A 514 -22.47 2.38 18.03
N ASP A 515 -22.81 3.01 19.14
CA ASP A 515 -22.97 4.46 19.17
C ASP A 515 -21.65 5.22 18.92
N ARG A 516 -20.49 4.58 19.14
CA ARG A 516 -19.16 5.19 18.98
C ARG A 516 -18.31 4.57 17.87
N ILE A 517 -18.67 3.39 17.40
CA ILE A 517 -17.87 2.66 16.40
C ILE A 517 -18.66 2.59 15.09
N TRP A 518 -18.01 3.02 14.02
CA TRP A 518 -18.56 3.02 12.67
C TRP A 518 -17.60 2.31 11.72
N GLU A 519 -18.12 1.51 10.82
CA GLU A 519 -17.41 1.03 9.63
C GLU A 519 -17.84 1.85 8.42
N LEU A 520 -16.88 2.28 7.64
CA LEU A 520 -17.04 3.05 6.42
C LEU A 520 -16.26 2.33 5.32
N ALA A 521 -16.95 1.50 4.55
CA ALA A 521 -16.35 0.84 3.38
C ALA A 521 -16.44 1.76 2.17
N SER A 522 -15.38 1.89 1.40
CA SER A 522 -15.34 2.72 0.19
C SER A 522 -14.70 2.00 -0.96
N GLY A 523 -15.38 1.99 -2.09
CA GLY A 523 -14.89 1.45 -3.36
C GLY A 523 -16.01 0.82 -4.19
N PRO A 524 -15.66 0.34 -5.36
CA PRO A 524 -14.34 0.43 -5.97
C PRO A 524 -14.10 1.77 -6.66
N HIS A 525 -12.87 2.23 -6.76
CA HIS A 525 -12.55 3.36 -7.65
C HIS A 525 -12.76 3.03 -9.12
N ASN A 526 -12.53 1.78 -9.52
CA ASN A 526 -12.69 1.33 -10.91
C ASN A 526 -12.82 -0.19 -11.08
N SER A 527 -13.19 -0.96 -10.07
CA SER A 527 -13.41 -2.40 -10.21
C SER A 527 -14.89 -2.71 -10.54
N ARG A 528 -15.21 -3.99 -10.72
CA ARG A 528 -16.61 -4.42 -10.70
C ARG A 528 -17.09 -4.46 -9.25
N ASN A 529 -18.32 -4.05 -9.02
CA ASN A 529 -18.95 -4.25 -7.73
C ASN A 529 -19.22 -5.74 -7.51
N HIS A 530 -19.05 -6.21 -6.31
CA HIS A 530 -19.41 -7.58 -5.95
C HIS A 530 -20.95 -7.72 -5.92
N ARG A 531 -21.40 -8.94 -6.12
CA ARG A 531 -22.81 -9.29 -5.97
C ARG A 531 -23.10 -9.59 -4.51
N ALA A 532 -24.38 -9.54 -4.16
CA ALA A 532 -24.86 -9.75 -2.82
C ALA A 532 -24.41 -11.09 -2.18
N ASP A 533 -24.38 -12.14 -2.99
CA ASP A 533 -23.98 -13.49 -2.55
C ASP A 533 -22.50 -13.58 -2.20
N ALA A 534 -21.65 -12.79 -2.82
CA ALA A 534 -20.22 -12.70 -2.48
C ALA A 534 -19.96 -12.04 -1.12
N GLU A 535 -20.92 -11.30 -0.60
CA GLU A 535 -20.83 -10.54 0.65
C GLU A 535 -21.78 -11.07 1.73
N GLY A 536 -22.15 -12.35 1.65
CA GLY A 536 -23.01 -13.01 2.64
C GLY A 536 -24.45 -12.53 2.65
N ASN A 537 -24.92 -11.87 1.59
CA ASN A 537 -26.29 -11.33 1.43
C ASN A 537 -26.75 -10.40 2.58
N PRO A 538 -25.97 -9.38 3.00
CA PRO A 538 -26.47 -8.42 3.95
C PRO A 538 -27.68 -7.66 3.35
N PRO A 539 -28.57 -7.09 4.15
CA PRO A 539 -29.63 -6.22 3.61
C PRO A 539 -29.01 -4.93 3.04
N PRO A 540 -29.66 -4.27 2.06
CA PRO A 540 -29.14 -3.01 1.49
C PRO A 540 -29.12 -1.85 2.50
N ASN A 541 -29.92 -1.93 3.55
CA ASN A 541 -29.98 -1.03 4.70
C ASN A 541 -30.70 -1.69 5.86
N GLY A 542 -30.61 -1.08 7.06
CA GLY A 542 -31.29 -1.55 8.27
C GLY A 542 -30.44 -2.51 9.10
N THR A 543 -31.09 -3.13 10.06
CA THR A 543 -30.45 -4.01 11.05
C THR A 543 -30.10 -5.36 10.45
N PHE A 544 -28.91 -5.84 10.74
CA PHE A 544 -28.44 -7.19 10.38
C PHE A 544 -27.57 -7.80 11.47
N ASP A 545 -27.40 -9.11 11.42
CA ASP A 545 -26.47 -9.84 12.28
C ASP A 545 -25.14 -10.07 11.54
N SER A 546 -24.04 -9.59 12.12
CA SER A 546 -22.70 -9.84 11.66
C SER A 546 -21.99 -10.82 12.57
N SER A 547 -22.14 -12.12 12.31
CA SER A 547 -21.49 -13.19 13.10
C SER A 547 -21.76 -13.04 14.60
N GLY A 548 -23.04 -12.89 14.98
CA GLY A 548 -23.51 -12.74 16.36
C GLY A 548 -23.55 -11.32 16.91
N ARG A 549 -23.15 -10.31 16.11
CA ARG A 549 -23.27 -8.89 16.49
C ARG A 549 -24.34 -8.19 15.66
N THR A 550 -25.35 -7.63 16.33
CA THR A 550 -26.35 -6.77 15.68
C THR A 550 -25.73 -5.42 15.31
N CYS A 551 -25.81 -5.06 14.03
CA CYS A 551 -25.35 -3.80 13.44
C CYS A 551 -26.46 -3.14 12.63
N GLU A 552 -26.23 -1.90 12.19
CA GLU A 552 -27.15 -1.17 11.32
C GLU A 552 -26.43 -0.64 10.09
N ILE A 553 -26.80 -1.12 8.90
CA ILE A 553 -26.38 -0.51 7.63
C ILE A 553 -27.22 0.75 7.44
N ARG A 554 -26.56 1.91 7.46
CA ARG A 554 -27.20 3.22 7.25
C ARG A 554 -27.42 3.49 5.78
N TRP A 555 -26.47 3.02 4.96
CA TRP A 555 -26.51 3.14 3.51
C TRP A 555 -25.53 2.15 2.88
N SER A 556 -25.84 1.71 1.66
CA SER A 556 -24.93 0.93 0.82
C SER A 556 -25.11 1.24 -0.65
N SER A 557 -24.04 1.02 -1.42
CA SER A 557 -24.09 0.99 -2.90
C SER A 557 -24.44 -0.40 -3.45
N TYR A 558 -24.90 -1.24 -2.65
CA TYR A 558 -25.05 -2.67 -2.80
C TYR A 558 -26.00 -3.07 -3.93
N PHE A 559 -25.59 -3.96 -4.80
CA PHE A 559 -26.37 -4.46 -5.91
C PHE A 559 -27.11 -5.75 -5.56
N LEU A 560 -28.40 -5.79 -5.85
CA LEU A 560 -29.21 -7.00 -5.63
C LEU A 560 -28.78 -8.13 -6.58
N PRO A 561 -29.02 -9.41 -6.21
CA PRO A 561 -28.56 -10.57 -6.98
C PRO A 561 -29.11 -10.67 -8.41
N ASP A 562 -30.23 -10.05 -8.70
CA ASP A 562 -30.92 -10.06 -9.99
C ASP A 562 -30.38 -9.02 -11.01
N VAL A 563 -29.49 -8.13 -10.57
CA VAL A 563 -28.82 -7.21 -11.48
C VAL A 563 -27.83 -7.98 -12.37
N PRO A 564 -27.91 -7.85 -13.71
CA PRO A 564 -26.95 -8.50 -14.60
C PRO A 564 -25.50 -8.12 -14.28
N ALA A 565 -24.59 -9.10 -14.24
CA ALA A 565 -23.21 -8.91 -13.80
C ALA A 565 -22.45 -7.85 -14.62
N GLU A 566 -22.78 -7.70 -15.92
CA GLU A 566 -22.19 -6.70 -16.81
C GLU A 566 -22.63 -5.26 -16.48
N LEU A 567 -23.73 -5.09 -15.74
CA LEU A 567 -24.24 -3.78 -15.32
C LEU A 567 -23.79 -3.40 -13.90
N VAL A 568 -23.20 -4.34 -13.16
CA VAL A 568 -22.72 -4.14 -11.79
C VAL A 568 -21.38 -3.41 -11.84
N ARG A 569 -21.43 -2.11 -12.16
CA ARG A 569 -20.22 -1.27 -12.26
C ARG A 569 -20.54 0.18 -11.88
N GLN A 570 -20.36 0.49 -10.61
CA GLN A 570 -20.49 1.83 -10.08
C GLN A 570 -19.23 2.19 -9.30
N PRO A 571 -18.28 2.89 -9.90
CA PRO A 571 -17.13 3.42 -9.16
C PRO A 571 -17.60 4.45 -8.14
N ILE A 572 -17.00 4.39 -6.95
CA ILE A 572 -17.32 5.30 -5.84
C ILE A 572 -16.01 5.77 -5.22
N TYR A 573 -15.98 7.01 -4.79
CA TYR A 573 -14.95 7.54 -3.91
C TYR A 573 -15.60 8.21 -2.69
N THR A 574 -14.89 8.22 -1.57
CA THR A 574 -15.43 8.73 -0.31
C THR A 574 -14.57 9.87 0.23
N VAL A 575 -15.23 10.94 0.64
CA VAL A 575 -14.58 12.09 1.29
C VAL A 575 -14.97 12.12 2.76
N ILE A 576 -13.98 12.14 3.62
CA ILE A 576 -14.12 12.41 5.04
C ILE A 576 -13.81 13.87 5.30
N GLN A 577 -14.76 14.58 5.88
CA GLN A 577 -14.59 15.96 6.33
C GLN A 577 -14.70 16.03 7.84
N VAL A 578 -13.68 16.57 8.48
CA VAL A 578 -13.67 16.83 9.91
C VAL A 578 -13.88 18.31 10.16
N ASN A 579 -14.99 18.64 10.80
CA ASN A 579 -15.37 20.00 11.17
C ASN A 579 -15.11 20.19 12.66
N ASN A 580 -14.09 20.97 12.98
CA ASN A 580 -13.66 21.28 14.34
C ASN A 580 -13.98 22.71 14.74
N VAL A 581 -14.00 23.62 13.77
CA VAL A 581 -14.09 25.07 13.99
C VAL A 581 -15.02 25.73 12.97
N PHE A 582 -15.67 26.79 13.43
CA PHE A 582 -16.31 27.76 12.58
C PHE A 582 -15.30 28.82 12.11
N ASP A 583 -15.22 29.05 10.81
CA ASP A 583 -14.39 30.09 10.19
C ASP A 583 -15.20 31.39 10.06
N ASN A 584 -15.00 32.30 10.98
CA ASN A 584 -15.73 33.56 11.06
C ASN A 584 -15.04 34.65 10.21
N ARG A 585 -15.12 34.52 8.90
CA ARG A 585 -14.42 35.44 7.96
C ARG A 585 -15.07 36.82 7.82
N LEU A 586 -16.34 36.93 8.18
CA LEU A 586 -17.15 38.09 7.88
C LEU A 586 -17.01 39.24 8.90
N TYR A 587 -16.44 38.96 10.07
CA TYR A 587 -16.36 39.92 11.16
C TYR A 587 -14.93 40.05 11.67
N ALA A 588 -14.24 41.10 11.24
CA ALA A 588 -12.84 41.36 11.64
C ALA A 588 -12.65 41.60 13.15
N GLU A 589 -13.71 41.98 13.85
CA GLU A 589 -13.69 42.31 15.28
C GLU A 589 -13.83 41.12 16.21
N VAL A 590 -14.15 39.92 15.67
CA VAL A 590 -14.33 38.69 16.43
C VAL A 590 -13.28 37.64 16.03
N PRO A 591 -12.94 36.70 16.91
CA PRO A 591 -11.98 35.66 16.58
C PRO A 591 -12.39 34.87 15.35
N ARG A 592 -11.47 34.72 14.41
CA ARG A 592 -11.71 34.01 13.15
C ARG A 592 -12.08 32.54 13.37
N TRP A 593 -11.36 31.86 14.26
CA TRP A 593 -11.49 30.44 14.49
C TRP A 593 -12.16 30.17 15.84
N VAL A 594 -13.40 29.69 15.82
CA VAL A 594 -14.18 29.34 16.99
C VAL A 594 -14.40 27.83 17.02
N ALA A 595 -13.87 27.14 18.02
CA ALA A 595 -14.01 25.71 18.16
C ALA A 595 -15.47 25.31 18.43
N PHE A 596 -15.96 24.29 17.73
CA PHE A 596 -17.23 23.66 18.06
C PHE A 596 -17.14 22.93 19.41
N PRO A 597 -18.25 22.86 20.17
CA PRO A 597 -18.30 22.06 21.40
C PRO A 597 -17.98 20.59 21.15
N HIS A 598 -18.42 20.07 20.02
CA HIS A 598 -18.22 18.71 19.57
C HIS A 598 -17.73 18.71 18.12
N PRO A 599 -16.60 18.04 17.79
CA PRO A 599 -16.23 17.81 16.41
C PRO A 599 -17.33 17.05 15.65
N GLN A 600 -17.40 17.31 14.36
CA GLN A 600 -18.30 16.62 13.46
C GLN A 600 -17.50 15.90 12.38
N VAL A 601 -17.69 14.61 12.24
CA VAL A 601 -17.16 13.82 11.12
C VAL A 601 -18.29 13.65 10.10
N VAL A 602 -18.08 14.19 8.89
CA VAL A 602 -19.03 14.06 7.78
C VAL A 602 -18.41 13.12 6.75
N VAL A 603 -19.09 12.02 6.50
CA VAL A 603 -18.73 11.04 5.48
C VAL A 603 -19.57 11.29 4.25
N GLN A 604 -18.97 11.35 3.09
CA GLN A 604 -19.65 11.70 1.84
C GLN A 604 -19.23 10.72 0.74
N PHE A 605 -20.20 9.95 0.22
CA PHE A 605 -19.99 9.01 -0.87
C PHE A 605 -20.42 9.64 -2.18
N TYR A 606 -19.56 9.53 -3.20
CA TYR A 606 -19.75 10.16 -4.50
C TYR A 606 -19.68 9.14 -5.63
N ASP A 607 -20.55 9.29 -6.62
CA ASP A 607 -20.48 8.56 -7.87
C ASP A 607 -19.19 8.92 -8.63
N GLY A 608 -18.41 7.92 -8.98
CA GLY A 608 -17.11 8.10 -9.63
C GLY A 608 -17.21 8.55 -11.10
N PHE A 609 -18.34 8.36 -11.77
CA PHE A 609 -18.55 8.85 -13.13
C PHE A 609 -19.00 10.31 -13.16
N THR A 610 -19.98 10.68 -12.33
CA THR A 610 -20.61 11.99 -12.37
C THR A 610 -20.06 12.95 -11.31
N GLY A 611 -19.54 12.41 -10.20
CA GLY A 611 -19.17 13.16 -9.02
C GLY A 611 -20.35 13.71 -8.24
N ASP A 612 -21.53 13.15 -8.44
CA ASP A 612 -22.72 13.49 -7.66
C ASP A 612 -22.68 12.78 -6.30
N MET A 613 -23.13 13.47 -5.26
CA MET A 613 -23.17 12.89 -3.93
C MET A 613 -24.33 11.89 -3.84
N LEU A 614 -23.98 10.63 -3.55
CA LEU A 614 -24.94 9.54 -3.39
C LEU A 614 -25.51 9.51 -1.97
N TYR A 615 -24.67 9.73 -0.97
CA TYR A 615 -25.05 9.71 0.44
C TYR A 615 -24.11 10.55 1.28
N ALA A 616 -24.59 11.06 2.40
CA ALA A 616 -23.78 11.68 3.44
C ALA A 616 -24.29 11.33 4.82
N GLU A 617 -23.39 10.98 5.72
CA GLU A 617 -23.65 10.78 7.15
C GLU A 617 -22.89 11.82 7.96
N SER A 618 -23.54 12.40 8.96
CA SER A 618 -22.94 13.37 9.87
C SER A 618 -22.92 12.83 11.28
N ILE A 619 -21.75 12.61 11.83
CA ILE A 619 -21.54 11.98 13.13
C ILE A 619 -20.91 12.99 14.08
N LEU A 620 -21.63 13.33 15.15
CA LEU A 620 -21.11 14.16 16.23
C LEU A 620 -20.19 13.33 17.14
N VAL A 621 -18.97 13.79 17.29
CA VAL A 621 -18.01 13.17 18.22
C VAL A 621 -18.20 13.75 19.60
N ASN A 622 -18.85 13.01 20.49
CA ASN A 622 -19.00 13.42 21.89
C ASN A 622 -17.63 13.44 22.57
N ARG A 623 -17.34 14.56 23.24
CA ARG A 623 -16.13 14.74 24.06
C ARG A 623 -16.29 14.18 25.45
#